data_35deeb93553a75dd1502a9cd41f06c7d
#
_entry.id   35deeb93553a75dd1502a9cd41f06c7d
#
_cell.length_a   1.000
_cell.length_b   1.000
_cell.length_c   1.000
_cell.angle_alpha   90.00
_cell.angle_beta   90.00
_cell.angle_gamma   90.00
#
_symmetry.space_group_name_H-M   'P 1'
#
loop_
_entity.id
_entity.type
_entity.pdbx_description
1 polymer ?
#
loop_
_entity_poly.entity_id
_entity_poly.type
_entity_poly.pdbx_seq_one_letter_code
_entity_poly.pdbx_strand_id
1 'polypeptide(L)'
;MSFYDYSANSNDGKPKKLSAFKGKVLLVVNTASQCGFTPQYKGLQDLYAKYKDRGFAVLGFPCDQFGHQEPGSDDEIATFCETNYGVDFPLFSKIEVNGDNAHPVYKFLKSEKGGLLGDAIKWNFTKFLVDKQGNVVERYAPMTTPERIAGDIEKELER
;
A
#
# COMPACT_ATOMS: atom_id res chain seq x y z
N MET A 1 15.68 -2.15 11.66
CA MET A 1 14.84 -3.07 10.88
C MET A 1 14.42 -2.43 9.58
N SER A 2 14.15 -3.22 8.56
CA SER A 2 13.67 -2.73 7.29
C SER A 2 12.29 -3.30 7.01
N PHE A 3 11.61 -2.74 5.99
CA PHE A 3 10.32 -3.25 5.53
C PHE A 3 10.39 -4.75 5.19
N TYR A 4 11.52 -5.19 4.67
CA TYR A 4 11.71 -6.59 4.24
C TYR A 4 11.85 -7.59 5.39
N ASP A 5 11.95 -7.11 6.63
CA ASP A 5 12.00 -7.98 7.81
C ASP A 5 10.62 -8.44 8.29
N TYR A 6 9.56 -7.93 7.67
CA TYR A 6 8.18 -8.23 8.05
C TYR A 6 7.51 -9.23 7.12
N SER A 7 6.39 -9.77 7.57
CA SER A 7 5.54 -10.68 6.79
C SER A 7 4.09 -10.23 6.91
N ALA A 8 3.28 -10.57 5.91
CA ALA A 8 1.85 -10.31 5.93
C ALA A 8 1.14 -11.41 5.13
N ASN A 9 -0.15 -11.62 5.39
CA ASN A 9 -0.91 -12.59 4.60
C ASN A 9 -1.35 -11.98 3.28
N SER A 10 -1.12 -12.68 2.18
CA SER A 10 -1.70 -12.29 0.89
C SER A 10 -3.21 -12.47 0.93
N ASN A 11 -3.91 -11.95 -0.09
CA ASN A 11 -5.37 -11.97 -0.13
C ASN A 11 -5.97 -13.40 -0.17
N ASP A 12 -5.17 -14.40 -0.48
CA ASP A 12 -5.58 -15.82 -0.41
C ASP A 12 -5.42 -16.41 1.00
N GLY A 13 -5.00 -15.60 1.97
CA GLY A 13 -4.80 -16.00 3.36
C GLY A 13 -3.47 -16.67 3.64
N LYS A 14 -2.59 -16.82 2.65
CA LYS A 14 -1.30 -17.47 2.85
C LYS A 14 -0.24 -16.48 3.31
N PRO A 15 0.61 -16.86 4.30
CA PRO A 15 1.70 -16.01 4.74
C PRO A 15 2.67 -15.69 3.61
N LYS A 16 3.10 -14.43 3.54
CA LYS A 16 4.08 -13.98 2.56
C LYS A 16 5.14 -13.14 3.24
N LYS A 17 6.40 -13.50 3.06
CA LYS A 17 7.52 -12.68 3.53
C LYS A 17 7.68 -11.49 2.60
N LEU A 18 7.77 -10.29 3.17
CA LEU A 18 7.96 -9.08 2.37
C LEU A 18 9.37 -9.01 1.76
N SER A 19 10.30 -9.83 2.25
CA SER A 19 11.61 -10.00 1.61
C SER A 19 11.51 -10.53 0.16
N ALA A 20 10.35 -11.08 -0.23
CA ALA A 20 10.11 -11.46 -1.62
C ALA A 20 10.19 -10.28 -2.57
N PHE A 21 10.02 -9.05 -2.06
CA PHE A 21 10.10 -7.82 -2.85
C PHE A 21 11.46 -7.11 -2.71
N LYS A 22 12.42 -7.74 -2.06
CA LYS A 22 13.74 -7.12 -1.82
C LYS A 22 14.39 -6.68 -3.12
N GLY A 23 14.93 -5.48 -3.11
CA GLY A 23 15.54 -4.88 -4.31
C GLY A 23 14.56 -4.11 -5.18
N LYS A 24 13.27 -4.12 -4.84
CA LYS A 24 12.26 -3.34 -5.56
C LYS A 24 11.90 -2.07 -4.79
N VAL A 25 11.49 -1.05 -5.54
CA VAL A 25 10.84 0.14 -4.97
C VAL A 25 9.37 -0.19 -4.78
N LEU A 26 8.82 0.13 -3.62
CA LEU A 26 7.44 -0.24 -3.26
C LEU A 26 6.61 0.99 -2.92
N LEU A 27 5.36 1.00 -3.37
CA LEU A 27 4.36 1.96 -2.90
C LEU A 27 3.33 1.16 -2.10
N VAL A 28 3.31 1.39 -0.79
CA VAL A 28 2.45 0.67 0.15
C VAL A 28 1.24 1.55 0.46
N VAL A 29 0.04 1.02 0.27
CA VAL A 29 -1.18 1.81 0.40
C VAL A 29 -2.27 1.03 1.13
N ASN A 30 -2.97 1.69 2.06
CA ASN A 30 -4.16 1.13 2.70
C ASN A 30 -5.39 1.49 1.86
N THR A 31 -6.18 0.49 1.50
CA THR A 31 -7.21 0.64 0.47
C THR A 31 -8.62 0.37 1.00
N ALA A 32 -9.60 0.86 0.24
CA ALA A 32 -11.02 0.62 0.52
C ALA A 32 -11.81 0.66 -0.79
N SER A 33 -12.93 -0.09 -0.82
CA SER A 33 -13.77 -0.24 -2.00
C SER A 33 -14.91 0.79 -2.09
N GLN A 34 -15.21 1.49 -0.99
CA GLN A 34 -16.37 2.38 -0.89
C GLN A 34 -16.01 3.81 -0.48
N CYS A 35 -14.76 4.23 -0.70
CA CYS A 35 -14.24 5.55 -0.36
C CYS A 35 -14.35 6.51 -1.54
N GLY A 36 -14.45 7.81 -1.27
CA GLY A 36 -14.35 8.82 -2.32
C GLY A 36 -13.03 8.79 -3.08
N PHE A 37 -11.96 8.27 -2.45
CA PHE A 37 -10.65 8.10 -3.09
C PHE A 37 -10.49 6.75 -3.80
N THR A 38 -11.47 5.85 -3.74
CA THR A 38 -11.40 4.53 -4.38
C THR A 38 -11.00 4.59 -5.87
N PRO A 39 -11.42 5.61 -6.65
CA PRO A 39 -10.94 5.73 -8.05
C PRO A 39 -9.43 5.82 -8.19
N GLN A 40 -8.67 6.11 -7.12
CA GLN A 40 -7.21 6.08 -7.18
C GLN A 40 -6.64 4.69 -7.50
N TYR A 41 -7.43 3.63 -7.37
CA TYR A 41 -7.00 2.30 -7.83
C TYR A 41 -6.54 2.32 -9.28
N LYS A 42 -7.21 3.13 -10.11
CA LYS A 42 -6.82 3.23 -11.52
C LYS A 42 -5.41 3.79 -11.67
N GLY A 43 -5.11 4.88 -10.99
CA GLY A 43 -3.78 5.49 -11.03
C GLY A 43 -2.70 4.59 -10.42
N LEU A 44 -3.04 3.87 -9.33
CA LEU A 44 -2.12 2.90 -8.72
C LEU A 44 -1.81 1.76 -9.70
N GLN A 45 -2.82 1.25 -10.39
CA GLN A 45 -2.63 0.20 -11.39
C GLN A 45 -1.81 0.71 -12.57
N ASP A 46 -2.05 1.94 -13.02
CA ASP A 46 -1.29 2.55 -14.10
C ASP A 46 0.20 2.67 -13.72
N LEU A 47 0.50 3.10 -12.49
CA LEU A 47 1.88 3.15 -12.00
C LEU A 47 2.52 1.76 -11.99
N TYR A 48 1.79 0.77 -11.51
CA TYR A 48 2.29 -0.60 -11.46
C TYR A 48 2.60 -1.13 -12.85
N ALA A 49 1.67 -0.97 -13.79
CA ALA A 49 1.85 -1.41 -15.17
C ALA A 49 3.06 -0.73 -15.82
N LYS A 50 3.27 0.55 -15.53
CA LYS A 50 4.35 1.34 -16.13
C LYS A 50 5.72 0.95 -15.61
N TYR A 51 5.85 0.67 -14.31
CA TYR A 51 7.15 0.54 -13.66
C TYR A 51 7.49 -0.88 -13.19
N LYS A 52 6.57 -1.84 -13.26
CA LYS A 52 6.82 -3.19 -12.72
C LYS A 52 8.05 -3.86 -13.32
N ASP A 53 8.30 -3.67 -14.61
CA ASP A 53 9.44 -4.29 -15.30
C ASP A 53 10.77 -3.60 -14.93
N ARG A 54 10.71 -2.45 -14.27
CA ARG A 54 11.88 -1.74 -13.76
C ARG A 54 12.15 -2.03 -12.29
N GLY A 55 11.40 -2.95 -11.67
CA GLY A 55 11.58 -3.31 -10.27
C GLY A 55 10.73 -2.50 -9.31
N PHE A 56 9.48 -2.28 -9.65
CA PHE A 56 8.51 -1.55 -8.83
C PHE A 56 7.28 -2.42 -8.55
N ALA A 57 6.70 -2.27 -7.37
CA ALA A 57 5.41 -2.88 -7.06
C ALA A 57 4.56 -1.96 -6.19
N VAL A 58 3.25 -2.08 -6.33
CA VAL A 58 2.27 -1.49 -5.43
C VAL A 58 1.78 -2.61 -4.52
N LEU A 59 1.76 -2.37 -3.22
CA LEU A 59 1.26 -3.33 -2.24
C LEU A 59 -0.01 -2.76 -1.60
N GLY A 60 -1.15 -3.37 -1.88
CA GLY A 60 -2.45 -2.92 -1.39
C GLY A 60 -2.87 -3.68 -0.13
N PHE A 61 -3.14 -2.95 0.95
CA PHE A 61 -3.60 -3.50 2.22
C PHE A 61 -5.01 -2.98 2.52
N PRO A 62 -6.06 -3.78 2.25
CA PRO A 62 -7.42 -3.35 2.57
C PRO A 62 -7.59 -3.13 4.06
N CYS A 63 -8.35 -2.10 4.45
CA CYS A 63 -8.57 -1.72 5.84
C CYS A 63 -9.97 -1.15 6.00
N ASP A 64 -10.71 -1.60 7.03
CA ASP A 64 -12.08 -1.16 7.28
C ASP A 64 -12.21 -0.13 8.42
N GLN A 65 -11.09 0.42 8.89
CA GLN A 65 -11.08 1.32 10.05
C GLN A 65 -11.58 2.73 9.77
N PHE A 66 -11.72 3.11 8.50
CA PHE A 66 -12.06 4.48 8.12
C PHE A 66 -13.48 4.52 7.51
N GLY A 67 -14.46 4.82 8.37
CA GLY A 67 -15.86 4.92 7.94
C GLY A 67 -16.47 3.59 7.51
N HIS A 68 -15.85 2.46 7.87
CA HIS A 68 -16.28 1.13 7.45
C HIS A 68 -16.49 1.02 5.94
N GLN A 69 -15.54 1.57 5.17
CA GLN A 69 -15.61 1.64 3.72
C GLN A 69 -14.98 0.44 3.02
N GLU A 70 -14.61 -0.60 3.78
CA GLU A 70 -14.12 -1.86 3.25
C GLU A 70 -14.75 -3.05 3.99
N PRO A 71 -16.09 -3.21 3.91
CA PRO A 71 -16.78 -4.25 4.69
C PRO A 71 -16.70 -5.66 4.11
N GLY A 72 -16.26 -5.81 2.86
CA GLY A 72 -16.24 -7.09 2.18
C GLY A 72 -15.17 -8.05 2.68
N SER A 73 -15.28 -9.32 2.26
CA SER A 73 -14.25 -10.33 2.48
C SER A 73 -13.07 -10.08 1.55
N ASP A 74 -11.95 -10.75 1.82
CA ASP A 74 -10.76 -10.64 0.96
C ASP A 74 -11.08 -11.05 -0.49
N ASP A 75 -11.88 -12.09 -0.70
CA ASP A 75 -12.30 -12.52 -2.04
C ASP A 75 -13.18 -11.48 -2.74
N GLU A 76 -14.12 -10.88 -2.01
CA GLU A 76 -14.98 -9.82 -2.55
C GLU A 76 -14.17 -8.60 -2.93
N ILE A 77 -13.18 -8.24 -2.12
CA ILE A 77 -12.28 -7.10 -2.39
C ILE A 77 -11.46 -7.37 -3.64
N ALA A 78 -10.87 -8.57 -3.77
CA ALA A 78 -10.08 -8.93 -4.93
C ALA A 78 -10.92 -8.88 -6.21
N THR A 79 -12.15 -9.40 -6.17
CA THR A 79 -13.08 -9.35 -7.30
C THR A 79 -13.44 -7.91 -7.68
N PHE A 80 -13.73 -7.08 -6.68
CA PHE A 80 -14.02 -5.67 -6.91
C PHE A 80 -12.87 -4.97 -7.62
N CYS A 81 -11.65 -5.16 -7.15
CA CYS A 81 -10.46 -4.51 -7.71
C CYS A 81 -10.21 -4.95 -9.15
N GLU A 82 -10.32 -6.25 -9.43
CA GLU A 82 -10.12 -6.78 -10.77
C GLU A 82 -11.20 -6.29 -11.73
N THR A 83 -12.47 -6.41 -11.32
CA THR A 83 -13.62 -6.11 -12.17
C THR A 83 -13.70 -4.63 -12.52
N ASN A 84 -13.46 -3.74 -11.55
CA ASN A 84 -13.67 -2.31 -11.72
C ASN A 84 -12.43 -1.56 -12.18
N TYR A 85 -11.22 -2.04 -11.87
CA TYR A 85 -9.98 -1.30 -12.11
C TYR A 85 -8.88 -2.14 -12.75
N GLY A 86 -9.14 -3.41 -13.02
CA GLY A 86 -8.14 -4.29 -13.64
C GLY A 86 -6.88 -4.44 -12.78
N VAL A 87 -7.01 -4.36 -11.45
CA VAL A 87 -5.88 -4.43 -10.53
C VAL A 87 -5.20 -5.79 -10.61
N ASP A 88 -3.89 -5.78 -10.89
CA ASP A 88 -3.07 -6.99 -10.85
C ASP A 88 -1.81 -6.83 -10.00
N PHE A 89 -1.67 -5.69 -9.29
CA PHE A 89 -0.60 -5.58 -8.28
C PHE A 89 -0.95 -6.40 -7.03
N PRO A 90 0.05 -6.77 -6.21
CA PRO A 90 -0.20 -7.59 -5.01
C PRO A 90 -1.20 -6.98 -4.04
N LEU A 91 -2.23 -7.75 -3.71
CA LEU A 91 -3.19 -7.42 -2.66
C LEU A 91 -2.98 -8.35 -1.46
N PHE A 92 -3.16 -7.81 -0.27
CA PHE A 92 -3.01 -8.55 0.97
C PHE A 92 -4.36 -8.72 1.66
N SER A 93 -4.42 -9.57 2.68
CA SER A 93 -5.61 -9.72 3.51
C SER A 93 -5.89 -8.42 4.25
N LYS A 94 -7.17 -8.18 4.54
CA LYS A 94 -7.61 -7.00 5.30
C LYS A 94 -6.90 -6.95 6.66
N ILE A 95 -6.43 -5.76 7.03
CA ILE A 95 -5.70 -5.53 8.28
C ILE A 95 -6.23 -4.29 9.01
N GLU A 96 -5.80 -4.10 10.25
CA GLU A 96 -5.90 -2.82 10.94
C GLU A 96 -4.57 -2.08 10.81
N VAL A 97 -4.63 -0.76 10.69
CA VAL A 97 -3.44 0.09 10.53
C VAL A 97 -3.21 1.01 11.73
N ASN A 98 -4.21 1.21 12.57
CA ASN A 98 -4.15 2.04 13.78
C ASN A 98 -4.60 1.23 15.00
N GLY A 99 -4.17 1.68 16.21
CA GLY A 99 -4.57 1.09 17.47
C GLY A 99 -3.74 -0.10 17.87
N ASP A 100 -4.14 -0.78 18.94
CA ASP A 100 -3.37 -1.86 19.53
C ASP A 100 -3.23 -3.07 18.61
N ASN A 101 -4.20 -3.28 17.74
CA ASN A 101 -4.21 -4.41 16.80
C ASN A 101 -3.66 -4.06 15.42
N ALA A 102 -3.01 -2.90 15.27
CA ALA A 102 -2.40 -2.53 14.01
C ALA A 102 -1.37 -3.58 13.60
N HIS A 103 -1.38 -3.93 12.32
CA HIS A 103 -0.44 -4.89 11.78
C HIS A 103 1.01 -4.41 12.02
N PRO A 104 1.93 -5.31 12.40
CA PRO A 104 3.33 -4.90 12.66
C PRO A 104 3.98 -4.09 11.53
N VAL A 105 3.66 -4.40 10.28
CA VAL A 105 4.20 -3.65 9.13
C VAL A 105 3.73 -2.18 9.15
N TYR A 106 2.50 -1.93 9.57
CA TYR A 106 2.00 -0.54 9.68
C TYR A 106 2.54 0.16 10.92
N LYS A 107 2.79 -0.55 12.00
CA LYS A 107 3.49 0.03 13.15
C LYS A 107 4.89 0.51 12.73
N PHE A 108 5.58 -0.30 11.94
CA PHE A 108 6.89 0.06 11.39
C PHE A 108 6.80 1.27 10.47
N LEU A 109 5.90 1.24 9.48
CA LEU A 109 5.75 2.35 8.52
C LEU A 109 5.49 3.67 9.24
N LYS A 110 4.58 3.67 10.21
CA LYS A 110 4.23 4.89 10.97
C LYS A 110 5.37 5.38 11.83
N SER A 111 6.19 4.47 12.39
CA SER A 111 7.34 4.86 13.20
C SER A 111 8.45 5.50 12.35
N GLU A 112 8.56 5.10 11.08
CA GLU A 112 9.60 5.61 10.18
C GLU A 112 9.20 6.93 9.53
N LYS A 113 7.92 7.13 9.22
CA LYS A 113 7.43 8.38 8.63
C LYS A 113 6.07 8.74 9.23
N GLY A 114 6.06 9.75 10.09
CA GLY A 114 4.83 10.32 10.63
C GLY A 114 4.13 11.23 9.64
N GLY A 115 2.87 11.51 9.92
CA GLY A 115 2.10 12.48 9.15
C GLY A 115 2.24 13.89 9.73
N LEU A 116 1.56 14.84 9.11
CA LEU A 116 1.60 16.25 9.51
C LEU A 116 1.05 16.47 10.93
N LEU A 117 0.02 15.70 11.32
CA LEU A 117 -0.66 15.80 12.60
C LEU A 117 -0.47 14.54 13.45
N GLY A 118 0.70 13.91 13.38
CA GLY A 118 1.04 12.71 14.13
C GLY A 118 1.19 11.48 13.25
N ASP A 119 1.49 10.34 13.89
CA ASP A 119 1.87 9.11 13.18
C ASP A 119 0.67 8.35 12.62
N ALA A 120 -0.49 8.42 13.27
CA ALA A 120 -1.66 7.62 12.90
C ALA A 120 -2.03 7.82 11.42
N ILE A 121 -2.50 6.76 10.80
CA ILE A 121 -3.08 6.85 9.46
C ILE A 121 -4.41 7.59 9.58
N LYS A 122 -4.59 8.65 8.80
CA LYS A 122 -5.75 9.54 8.95
C LYS A 122 -6.95 9.10 8.14
N TRP A 123 -6.74 8.42 7.01
CA TRP A 123 -7.81 7.97 6.14
C TRP A 123 -7.31 6.92 5.14
N ASN A 124 -8.26 6.36 4.36
CA ASN A 124 -7.94 5.44 3.27
C ASN A 124 -7.03 6.09 2.23
N PHE A 125 -6.25 5.29 1.54
CA PHE A 125 -5.35 5.72 0.47
C PHE A 125 -4.22 6.64 0.92
N THR A 126 -3.75 6.48 2.15
CA THR A 126 -2.45 6.97 2.59
C THR A 126 -1.37 6.08 1.97
N LYS A 127 -0.30 6.66 1.48
CA LYS A 127 0.75 5.91 0.78
C LYS A 127 2.10 6.10 1.45
N PHE A 128 2.91 5.05 1.40
CA PHE A 128 4.32 5.09 1.84
C PHE A 128 5.20 4.62 0.70
N LEU A 129 6.29 5.33 0.42
CA LEU A 129 7.28 4.93 -0.57
C LEU A 129 8.45 4.27 0.14
N VAL A 130 8.82 3.07 -0.31
CA VAL A 130 9.89 2.26 0.28
C VAL A 130 10.97 2.05 -0.78
N ASP A 131 12.23 2.30 -0.43
CA ASP A 131 13.34 2.15 -1.37
C ASP A 131 13.78 0.69 -1.51
N LYS A 132 14.76 0.45 -2.38
CA LYS A 132 15.25 -0.91 -2.68
C LYS A 132 15.85 -1.62 -1.47
N GLN A 133 16.27 -0.89 -0.45
CA GLN A 133 16.85 -1.43 0.78
C GLN A 133 15.82 -1.63 1.89
N GLY A 134 14.56 -1.28 1.64
CA GLY A 134 13.50 -1.42 2.63
C GLY A 134 13.35 -0.24 3.57
N ASN A 135 13.95 0.89 3.25
CA ASN A 135 13.80 2.12 4.03
C ASN A 135 12.56 2.88 3.57
N VAL A 136 11.80 3.42 4.52
CA VAL A 136 10.63 4.25 4.20
C VAL A 136 11.14 5.66 3.92
N VAL A 137 11.00 6.14 2.69
CA VAL A 137 11.58 7.42 2.26
C VAL A 137 10.57 8.54 2.18
N GLU A 138 9.29 8.24 1.97
CA GLU A 138 8.23 9.25 1.89
C GLU A 138 6.90 8.72 2.38
N ARG A 139 6.03 9.63 2.83
CA ARG A 139 4.63 9.36 3.17
C ARG A 139 3.76 10.39 2.45
N TYR A 140 2.66 9.93 1.84
CA TYR A 140 1.75 10.78 1.08
C TYR A 140 0.35 10.72 1.66
N ALA A 141 -0.28 11.89 1.79
CA ALA A 141 -1.66 11.99 2.25
C ALA A 141 -2.64 11.37 1.23
N PRO A 142 -3.86 11.02 1.66
CA PRO A 142 -4.86 10.45 0.74
C PRO A 142 -5.08 11.28 -0.52
N MET A 143 -5.10 12.61 -0.40
CA MET A 143 -5.33 13.51 -1.53
C MET A 143 -4.23 13.50 -2.58
N THR A 144 -3.03 13.06 -2.24
CA THR A 144 -1.92 12.99 -3.19
C THR A 144 -2.20 11.88 -4.19
N THR A 145 -2.43 12.25 -5.44
CA THR A 145 -2.78 11.28 -6.47
C THR A 145 -1.57 10.42 -6.87
N PRO A 146 -1.81 9.19 -7.34
CA PRO A 146 -0.71 8.35 -7.81
C PRO A 146 0.17 9.01 -8.86
N GLU A 147 -0.41 9.80 -9.76
CA GLU A 147 0.33 10.50 -10.83
C GLU A 147 1.38 11.45 -10.27
N ARG A 148 1.11 12.07 -9.13
CA ARG A 148 2.05 12.98 -8.47
C ARG A 148 3.24 12.27 -7.84
N ILE A 149 3.12 10.97 -7.62
CA ILE A 149 4.18 10.16 -6.97
C ILE A 149 5.17 9.63 -8.01
N ALA A 150 4.79 9.63 -9.29
CA ALA A 150 5.60 9.02 -10.35
C ALA A 150 7.05 9.52 -10.38
N GLY A 151 7.26 10.82 -10.22
CA GLY A 151 8.61 11.39 -10.22
C GLY A 151 9.47 10.85 -9.09
N ASP A 152 8.90 10.71 -7.90
CA ASP A 152 9.62 10.16 -6.74
C ASP A 152 9.94 8.68 -6.95
N ILE A 153 9.04 7.92 -7.58
CA ILE A 153 9.27 6.51 -7.92
C ILE A 153 10.46 6.39 -8.87
N GLU A 154 10.48 7.21 -9.93
CA GLU A 154 11.57 7.17 -10.91
C GLU A 154 12.91 7.49 -10.26
N LYS A 155 12.92 8.48 -9.35
CA LYS A 155 14.11 8.85 -8.62
C LYS A 155 14.66 7.70 -7.78
N GLU A 156 13.79 6.96 -7.10
CA GLU A 156 14.21 5.80 -6.30
C GLU A 156 14.62 4.62 -7.16
N LEU A 157 14.01 4.45 -8.34
CA LEU A 157 14.40 3.38 -9.27
C LEU A 157 15.82 3.57 -9.82
N GLU A 158 16.27 4.82 -9.92
CA GLU A 158 17.60 5.16 -10.44
C GLU A 158 18.73 4.99 -9.42
N ARG A 159 18.40 4.76 -8.15
CA ARG A 159 19.39 4.62 -7.09
C ARG A 159 20.00 3.23 -6.98
#